data_028c885d038ea476507d7516ed6b34cf
#
_entry.id   028c885d038ea476507d7516ed6b34cf
#
_cell.length_a   1.000
_cell.length_b   1.000
_cell.length_c   1.000
_cell.angle_alpha   90.00
_cell.angle_beta   90.00
_cell.angle_gamma   90.00
#
_symmetry.space_group_name_H-M   'P 1'
#
loop_
_entity.id
_entity.type
_entity.pdbx_description
1 polymer ?
#
loop_
_entity_poly.entity_id
_entity_poly.type
_entity_poly.pdbx_seq_one_letter_code
_entity_poly.pdbx_strand_id
1 'polypeptide(L)'
;MKYILLTTITLLLFTACAKTDDEKAQDLLAQIDSLYAKGKYKETLDSITVLRERYPMALESRRKALAVWQKASLAMAQKDVASTDLQLQEVTRQLDDATD
;
A
#
# COMPACT_ATOMS: atom_id res chain seq x y z
N MET A 1 21.60 -20.36 41.47
CA MET A 1 21.79 -20.93 40.14
C MET A 1 20.49 -21.41 39.52
N LYS A 2 19.59 -22.07 40.23
CA LYS A 2 18.30 -22.51 39.70
C LYS A 2 17.44 -21.36 39.16
N TYR A 3 17.46 -20.20 39.82
CA TYR A 3 16.62 -19.06 39.44
C TYR A 3 17.12 -18.33 38.19
N ILE A 4 18.43 -18.34 37.95
CA ILE A 4 19.03 -17.71 36.76
C ILE A 4 18.69 -18.49 35.52
N LEU A 5 18.67 -19.81 35.56
CA LEU A 5 18.30 -20.70 34.46
C LEU A 5 16.83 -20.53 34.09
N LEU A 6 15.93 -20.45 35.10
CA LEU A 6 14.51 -20.24 34.89
C LEU A 6 14.24 -18.87 34.24
N THR A 7 14.93 -17.82 34.70
CA THR A 7 14.79 -16.47 34.15
C THR A 7 15.25 -16.41 32.67
N THR A 8 16.36 -17.10 32.36
CA THR A 8 16.90 -17.15 31.00
C THR A 8 15.96 -17.88 30.04
N ILE A 9 15.38 -18.98 30.49
CA ILE A 9 14.41 -19.75 29.67
C ILE A 9 13.15 -18.93 29.45
N THR A 10 12.66 -18.19 30.44
CA THR A 10 11.48 -17.34 30.30
C THR A 10 11.73 -16.21 29.29
N LEU A 11 12.92 -15.62 29.31
CA LEU A 11 13.32 -14.57 28.34
C LEU A 11 13.36 -15.10 26.90
N LEU A 12 13.90 -16.31 26.71
CA LEU A 12 13.95 -16.97 25.41
C LEU A 12 12.56 -17.29 24.88
N LEU A 13 11.63 -17.70 25.73
CA LEU A 13 10.25 -17.96 25.34
C LEU A 13 9.53 -16.68 24.88
N PHE A 14 9.78 -15.55 25.55
CA PHE A 14 9.23 -14.25 25.14
C PHE A 14 9.75 -13.82 23.78
N THR A 15 11.04 -14.01 23.51
CA THR A 15 11.66 -13.66 22.23
C THR A 15 11.14 -14.57 21.11
N ALA A 16 10.91 -15.86 21.38
CA ALA A 16 10.41 -16.82 20.42
C ALA A 16 8.93 -16.59 20.03
N CYS A 17 8.16 -15.94 20.92
CA CYS A 17 6.73 -15.66 20.66
C CYS A 17 6.50 -14.28 20.01
N ALA A 18 7.52 -13.42 19.93
CA ALA A 18 7.38 -12.09 19.33
C ALA A 18 7.38 -12.20 17.79
N LYS A 19 6.32 -11.73 17.16
CA LYS A 19 6.24 -11.65 15.70
C LYS A 19 7.12 -10.50 15.21
N THR A 20 7.77 -10.70 14.06
CA THR A 20 8.50 -9.63 13.40
C THR A 20 7.53 -8.61 12.82
N ASP A 21 8.03 -7.42 12.52
CA ASP A 21 7.21 -6.38 11.87
C ASP A 21 6.68 -6.86 10.52
N ASP A 22 7.49 -7.61 9.75
CA ASP A 22 7.06 -8.19 8.48
C ASP A 22 5.89 -9.16 8.65
N GLU A 23 5.91 -9.99 9.69
CA GLU A 23 4.81 -10.92 9.97
C GLU A 23 3.53 -10.16 10.33
N LYS A 24 3.65 -9.11 11.14
CA LYS A 24 2.51 -8.26 11.52
C LYS A 24 1.95 -7.50 10.34
N ALA A 25 2.81 -7.10 9.40
CA ALA A 25 2.44 -6.31 8.24
C ALA A 25 1.78 -7.14 7.12
N GLN A 26 1.85 -8.48 7.18
CA GLN A 26 1.34 -9.33 6.10
C GLN A 26 -0.16 -9.15 5.85
N ASP A 27 -0.97 -9.03 6.89
CA ASP A 27 -2.40 -8.83 6.75
C ASP A 27 -2.70 -7.50 6.06
N LEU A 28 -1.98 -6.45 6.43
CA LEU A 28 -2.12 -5.14 5.83
C LEU A 28 -1.65 -5.15 4.36
N LEU A 29 -0.56 -5.87 4.07
CA LEU A 29 -0.06 -6.02 2.71
C LEU A 29 -1.08 -6.75 1.82
N ALA A 30 -1.72 -7.81 2.34
CA ALA A 30 -2.79 -8.52 1.64
C ALA A 30 -3.97 -7.59 1.35
N GLN A 31 -4.32 -6.73 2.29
CA GLN A 31 -5.37 -5.72 2.11
C GLN A 31 -4.99 -4.72 1.02
N ILE A 32 -3.75 -4.27 0.99
CA ILE A 32 -3.21 -3.37 -0.04
C ILE A 32 -3.35 -4.00 -1.42
N ASP A 33 -2.93 -5.26 -1.57
CA ASP A 33 -3.03 -6.00 -2.82
C ASP A 33 -4.49 -6.14 -3.27
N SER A 34 -5.39 -6.41 -2.35
CA SER A 34 -6.83 -6.52 -2.62
C SER A 34 -7.42 -5.19 -3.10
N LEU A 35 -7.07 -4.10 -2.46
CA LEU A 35 -7.53 -2.76 -2.86
C LEU A 35 -7.04 -2.40 -4.26
N TYR A 36 -5.78 -2.70 -4.55
CA TYR A 36 -5.23 -2.48 -5.88
C TYR A 36 -5.97 -3.29 -6.93
N ALA A 37 -6.20 -4.58 -6.66
CA ALA A 37 -6.92 -5.47 -7.59
C ALA A 37 -8.34 -4.99 -7.89
N LYS A 38 -8.98 -4.34 -6.91
CA LYS A 38 -10.33 -3.78 -7.06
C LYS A 38 -10.34 -2.41 -7.75
N GLY A 39 -9.19 -1.86 -8.09
CA GLY A 39 -9.08 -0.55 -8.71
C GLY A 39 -9.23 0.62 -7.74
N LYS A 40 -9.20 0.35 -6.44
CA LYS A 40 -9.30 1.36 -5.39
C LYS A 40 -7.92 1.95 -5.10
N TYR A 41 -7.40 2.72 -6.05
CA TYR A 41 -6.00 3.17 -6.01
C TYR A 41 -5.71 4.16 -4.91
N LYS A 42 -6.62 5.09 -4.63
CA LYS A 42 -6.44 6.06 -3.54
C LYS A 42 -6.36 5.34 -2.19
N GLU A 43 -7.28 4.44 -1.91
CA GLU A 43 -7.28 3.64 -0.68
C GLU A 43 -6.04 2.75 -0.60
N THR A 44 -5.56 2.26 -1.75
CA THR A 44 -4.32 1.50 -1.83
C THR A 44 -3.14 2.33 -1.33
N LEU A 45 -3.00 3.57 -1.82
CA LEU A 45 -1.93 4.48 -1.41
C LEU A 45 -2.04 4.84 0.07
N ASP A 46 -3.24 5.11 0.56
CA ASP A 46 -3.48 5.43 1.97
C ASP A 46 -3.07 4.27 2.88
N SER A 47 -3.42 3.04 2.48
CA SER A 47 -3.04 1.83 3.24
C SER A 47 -1.54 1.58 3.25
N ILE A 48 -0.85 1.89 2.14
CA ILE A 48 0.61 1.80 2.07
C ILE A 48 1.26 2.81 3.03
N THR A 49 0.72 4.01 3.13
CA THR A 49 1.17 5.01 4.09
C THR A 49 1.02 4.51 5.53
N VAL A 50 -0.12 3.88 5.85
CA VAL A 50 -0.35 3.28 7.16
C VAL A 50 0.66 2.18 7.45
N LEU A 51 0.97 1.33 6.47
CA LEU A 51 1.97 0.27 6.62
C LEU A 51 3.34 0.84 6.97
N ARG A 52 3.77 1.90 6.29
CA ARG A 52 5.05 2.56 6.52
C ARG A 52 5.13 3.20 7.91
N GLU A 53 4.05 3.79 8.37
CA GLU A 53 3.98 4.45 9.68
C GLU A 53 3.89 3.43 10.82
N ARG A 54 3.08 2.39 10.64
CA ARG A 54 2.82 1.39 11.69
C ARG A 54 3.95 0.37 11.82
N TYR A 55 4.56 -0.03 10.71
CA TYR A 55 5.58 -1.06 10.66
C TYR A 55 6.83 -0.58 9.94
N PRO A 56 7.56 0.40 10.51
CA PRO A 56 8.72 0.98 9.84
C PRO A 56 9.87 -0.01 9.62
N MET A 57 9.94 -1.08 10.43
CA MET A 57 11.00 -2.10 10.31
C MET A 57 10.60 -3.28 9.44
N ALA A 58 9.41 -3.28 8.87
CA ALA A 58 8.94 -4.30 7.94
C ALA A 58 9.50 -4.07 6.54
N LEU A 59 10.81 -4.30 6.36
CA LEU A 59 11.55 -3.92 5.15
C LEU A 59 11.04 -4.65 3.91
N GLU A 60 10.77 -5.95 4.01
CA GLU A 60 10.24 -6.73 2.90
C GLU A 60 8.83 -6.29 2.50
N SER A 61 7.97 -6.09 3.49
CA SER A 61 6.60 -5.63 3.26
C SER A 61 6.59 -4.23 2.66
N ARG A 62 7.48 -3.34 3.12
CA ARG A 62 7.62 -1.99 2.58
C ARG A 62 8.10 -2.01 1.13
N ARG A 63 9.02 -2.90 0.80
CA ARG A 63 9.51 -3.04 -0.58
C ARG A 63 8.40 -3.53 -1.52
N LYS A 64 7.62 -4.52 -1.10
CA LYS A 64 6.47 -5.01 -1.85
C LYS A 64 5.41 -3.93 -2.01
N ALA A 65 5.14 -3.19 -0.93
CA ALA A 65 4.20 -2.07 -0.95
C ALA A 65 4.66 -0.95 -1.88
N LEU A 66 5.97 -0.68 -1.96
CA LEU A 66 6.51 0.32 -2.88
C LEU A 66 6.22 -0.05 -4.34
N ALA A 67 6.35 -1.32 -4.70
CA ALA A 67 6.01 -1.79 -6.04
C ALA A 67 4.54 -1.55 -6.36
N VAL A 68 3.65 -1.82 -5.40
CA VAL A 68 2.21 -1.54 -5.55
C VAL A 68 1.94 -0.04 -5.63
N TRP A 69 2.65 0.77 -4.84
CA TRP A 69 2.56 2.22 -4.87
C TRP A 69 2.85 2.76 -6.27
N GLN A 70 3.92 2.29 -6.89
CA GLN A 70 4.31 2.70 -8.24
C GLN A 70 3.23 2.33 -9.26
N LYS A 71 2.70 1.11 -9.18
CA LYS A 71 1.65 0.63 -10.08
C LYS A 71 0.34 1.41 -9.89
N ALA A 72 -0.06 1.65 -8.65
CA ALA A 72 -1.28 2.37 -8.33
C ALA A 72 -1.18 3.83 -8.78
N SER A 73 -0.02 4.47 -8.54
CA SER A 73 0.23 5.85 -8.96
C SER A 73 0.18 5.98 -10.48
N LEU A 74 0.77 5.03 -11.20
CA LEU A 74 0.73 5.00 -12.65
C LEU A 74 -0.72 4.81 -13.17
N ALA A 75 -1.46 3.89 -12.55
CA ALA A 75 -2.86 3.64 -12.94
C ALA A 75 -3.73 4.87 -12.72
N MET A 76 -3.53 5.59 -11.62
CA MET A 76 -4.23 6.85 -11.36
C MET A 76 -3.90 7.91 -12.39
N ALA A 77 -2.62 8.06 -12.72
CA ALA A 77 -2.18 9.03 -13.73
C ALA A 77 -2.76 8.71 -15.10
N GLN A 78 -2.78 7.44 -15.49
CA GLN A 78 -3.38 7.00 -16.74
C GLN A 78 -4.88 7.29 -16.80
N LYS A 79 -5.58 7.06 -15.69
CA LYS A 79 -7.01 7.35 -15.57
C LYS A 79 -7.28 8.85 -15.67
N ASP A 80 -6.46 9.67 -15.03
CA ASP A 80 -6.58 11.13 -15.08
C ASP A 80 -6.33 11.67 -16.49
N VAL A 81 -5.31 11.15 -17.19
CA VAL A 81 -5.03 11.51 -18.58
C VAL A 81 -6.19 11.15 -19.48
N ALA A 82 -6.73 9.93 -19.34
CA ALA A 82 -7.88 9.50 -20.15
C ALA A 82 -9.11 10.37 -19.89
N SER A 83 -9.38 10.73 -18.65
CA SER A 83 -10.49 11.61 -18.28
C SER A 83 -10.31 13.00 -18.86
N THR A 84 -9.11 13.58 -18.77
CA THR A 84 -8.79 14.89 -19.32
C THR A 84 -8.92 14.90 -20.83
N ASP A 85 -8.47 13.84 -21.50
CA ASP A 85 -8.57 13.69 -22.95
C ASP A 85 -10.03 13.68 -23.41
N LEU A 86 -10.90 12.95 -22.71
CA LEU A 86 -12.33 12.94 -22.98
C LEU A 86 -12.97 14.31 -22.79
N GLN A 87 -12.58 15.04 -21.76
CA GLN A 87 -13.06 16.40 -21.51
C GLN A 87 -12.61 17.35 -22.63
N LEU A 88 -11.39 17.22 -23.09
CA LEU A 88 -10.86 18.03 -24.19
C LEU A 88 -11.61 17.75 -25.47
N GLN A 89 -11.89 16.49 -25.79
CA GLN A 89 -12.67 16.11 -26.96
C GLN A 89 -14.07 16.71 -26.92
N GLU A 90 -14.72 16.68 -25.77
CA GLU A 90 -16.06 17.25 -25.60
C GLU A 90 -16.07 18.77 -25.80
N VAL A 91 -15.09 19.48 -25.25
CA VAL A 91 -14.95 20.94 -25.40
C VAL A 91 -14.69 21.29 -26.88
N THR A 92 -13.83 20.54 -27.55
CA THR A 92 -13.54 20.74 -28.98
C THR A 92 -14.79 20.55 -29.81
N ARG A 93 -15.60 19.52 -29.52
CA ARG A 93 -16.87 19.28 -30.21
C ARG A 93 -17.86 20.44 -30.04
N GLN A 94 -17.96 20.96 -28.79
CA GLN A 94 -18.83 22.10 -28.49
C GLN A 94 -18.39 23.36 -29.22
N LEU A 95 -17.07 23.59 -29.32
CA LEU A 95 -16.54 24.74 -30.07
C LEU A 95 -16.84 24.63 -31.58
N ASP A 96 -16.70 23.43 -32.16
CA ASP A 96 -17.02 23.18 -33.54
C ASP A 96 -18.51 23.44 -33.83
N ASP A 97 -19.39 22.96 -32.95
CA ASP A 97 -20.83 23.19 -33.06
C ASP A 97 -21.18 24.68 -32.94
N ALA A 98 -20.44 25.44 -32.09
CA ALA A 98 -20.69 26.86 -31.87
C ALA A 98 -20.20 27.74 -33.05
N THR A 99 -19.22 27.27 -33.83
CA THR A 99 -18.67 28.04 -34.97
C THR A 99 -19.43 27.80 -36.28
N ASP A 100 -20.28 26.80 -36.33
CA ASP A 100 -21.19 26.55 -37.47
C ASP A 100 -22.42 27.42 -37.34
#